data_57ce4c90a77452f4481391ca143333de
#
_entry.id   57ce4c90a77452f4481391ca143333de
#
_cell.length_a   1.000
_cell.length_b   1.000
_cell.length_c   1.000
_cell.angle_alpha   90.00
_cell.angle_beta   90.00
_cell.angle_gamma   90.00
#
_symmetry.space_group_name_H-M   'P 1'
#
loop_
_entity.id
_entity.type
_entity.pdbx_description
1 polymer ?
#
loop_
_entity_poly.entity_id
_entity_poly.type
_entity_poly.pdbx_seq_one_letter_code
_entity_poly.pdbx_strand_id
1 'polypeptide(L)'
;MMNSFVDLRVDRNPKSAQLVFRTTALVCGLILLFAVTMARAGEINYFRIATGSTDGTYFPIGSLIASAISNPPGSRDCADGGSCGVPGLIAVSRATEGSVQNVGLIAQGAVESALSQADVAYMAFFGLGRFKGDAQFDGLRVIATLFPELVQLAVRKRSGIYAVEDLGGKRVSLGARGSGTALDAEVIMAAHGLKIGAYKGMNFDLGESSDRLRLGKLDAFFIIAGAPVPAMMDLAEQANITLLPITGPPAERLRKIYPFFVPAQLPAGIYRNVGATETLSVGAQWLVSDRLDEGLVYDLTHALWHPSARRVLDNGHPGGRLIRLKNALGGLAIPLHPGARRYYREVGALPR
;
A
#
# COMPACT_ATOMS: atom_id res chain seq x y z
N MET A 1 -79.71 -39.69 -25.70
CA MET A 1 -78.29 -39.41 -25.97
C MET A 1 -77.58 -39.51 -24.63
N MET A 2 -76.72 -40.50 -24.49
CA MET A 2 -76.17 -41.01 -23.22
C MET A 2 -75.02 -40.18 -22.74
N ASN A 3 -75.12 -39.61 -21.49
CA ASN A 3 -74.03 -39.03 -20.74
C ASN A 3 -73.30 -40.17 -19.97
N SER A 4 -72.07 -40.49 -20.35
CA SER A 4 -71.19 -41.39 -19.60
C SER A 4 -70.40 -40.63 -18.58
N PHE A 5 -70.76 -40.73 -17.30
CA PHE A 5 -69.98 -40.27 -16.16
C PHE A 5 -68.91 -41.36 -15.88
N VAL A 6 -67.63 -40.96 -16.00
CA VAL A 6 -66.49 -41.76 -15.50
C VAL A 6 -66.34 -41.53 -14.01
N ASP A 7 -66.70 -42.53 -13.22
CA ASP A 7 -66.53 -42.54 -11.75
C ASP A 7 -65.09 -42.87 -11.41
N LEU A 8 -64.29 -41.88 -11.06
CA LEU A 8 -62.91 -42.05 -10.57
C LEU A 8 -62.95 -42.45 -9.09
N ARG A 9 -63.00 -43.75 -8.84
CA ARG A 9 -62.81 -44.29 -7.49
C ARG A 9 -61.39 -44.06 -7.05
N VAL A 10 -61.12 -43.11 -6.17
CA VAL A 10 -59.87 -42.95 -5.44
C VAL A 10 -59.75 -44.09 -4.43
N ASP A 11 -58.88 -45.03 -4.69
CA ASP A 11 -58.59 -46.14 -3.80
C ASP A 11 -57.85 -45.58 -2.53
N ARG A 12 -58.59 -45.52 -1.42
CA ARG A 12 -58.08 -45.04 -0.12
C ARG A 12 -57.41 -46.18 0.63
N ASN A 13 -56.27 -46.70 0.12
CA ASN A 13 -55.49 -47.64 0.85
C ASN A 13 -54.63 -46.88 1.91
N PRO A 14 -54.84 -47.02 3.24
CA PRO A 14 -54.13 -46.31 4.26
C PRO A 14 -52.61 -46.58 4.27
N LYS A 15 -52.17 -47.69 3.69
CA LYS A 15 -50.75 -48.04 3.57
C LYS A 15 -50.04 -47.22 2.49
N SER A 16 -50.73 -46.87 1.39
CA SER A 16 -50.17 -46.04 0.33
C SER A 16 -50.06 -44.56 0.79
N ALA A 17 -50.99 -44.04 1.57
CA ALA A 17 -50.95 -42.71 2.15
C ALA A 17 -49.77 -42.54 3.16
N GLN A 18 -49.52 -43.54 3.97
CA GLN A 18 -48.37 -43.56 4.92
C GLN A 18 -47.03 -43.66 4.21
N LEU A 19 -46.95 -44.40 3.10
CA LEU A 19 -45.73 -44.50 2.29
C LEU A 19 -45.38 -43.15 1.61
N VAL A 20 -46.37 -42.48 1.01
CA VAL A 20 -46.22 -41.16 0.39
C VAL A 20 -45.81 -40.11 1.41
N PHE A 21 -46.43 -40.13 2.60
CA PHE A 21 -46.07 -39.16 3.65
C PHE A 21 -44.64 -39.37 4.16
N ARG A 22 -44.19 -40.61 4.31
CA ARG A 22 -42.80 -40.94 4.73
C ARG A 22 -41.76 -40.56 3.68
N THR A 23 -42.04 -40.80 2.39
CA THR A 23 -41.13 -40.40 1.31
C THR A 23 -41.07 -38.89 1.15
N THR A 24 -42.19 -38.14 1.26
CA THR A 24 -42.20 -36.69 1.20
C THR A 24 -41.45 -36.06 2.39
N ALA A 25 -41.63 -36.59 3.61
CA ALA A 25 -40.89 -36.13 4.79
C ALA A 25 -39.37 -36.37 4.65
N LEU A 26 -38.97 -37.52 4.09
CA LEU A 26 -37.54 -37.82 3.86
C LEU A 26 -36.93 -36.90 2.79
N VAL A 27 -37.63 -36.62 1.69
CA VAL A 27 -37.18 -35.71 0.62
C VAL A 27 -37.10 -34.25 1.14
N CYS A 28 -38.11 -33.81 1.89
CA CYS A 28 -38.06 -32.46 2.54
C CYS A 28 -36.91 -32.36 3.56
N GLY A 29 -36.66 -33.42 4.35
CA GLY A 29 -35.52 -33.49 5.28
C GLY A 29 -34.18 -33.43 4.58
N LEU A 30 -34.00 -34.14 3.44
CA LEU A 30 -32.79 -34.06 2.63
C LEU A 30 -32.60 -32.67 1.98
N ILE A 31 -33.67 -32.06 1.47
CA ILE A 31 -33.60 -30.69 0.88
C ILE A 31 -33.23 -29.64 1.95
N LEU A 32 -33.77 -29.77 3.17
CA LEU A 32 -33.40 -28.90 4.29
C LEU A 32 -31.94 -29.10 4.73
N LEU A 33 -31.44 -30.34 4.78
CA LEU A 33 -30.03 -30.62 5.05
C LEU A 33 -29.11 -30.03 3.94
N PHE A 34 -29.50 -30.14 2.69
CA PHE A 34 -28.75 -29.56 1.57
C PHE A 34 -28.77 -28.03 1.56
N ALA A 35 -29.91 -27.41 1.95
CA ALA A 35 -30.00 -25.94 2.07
C ALA A 35 -29.12 -25.39 3.20
N VAL A 36 -28.99 -26.11 4.33
CA VAL A 36 -28.13 -25.73 5.45
C VAL A 36 -26.63 -25.83 5.11
N THR A 37 -26.24 -26.77 4.23
CA THR A 37 -24.86 -26.89 3.79
C THR A 37 -24.45 -25.85 2.73
N MET A 38 -25.39 -25.35 1.94
CA MET A 38 -25.14 -24.24 0.99
C MET A 38 -24.96 -22.87 1.66
N ALA A 39 -25.46 -22.69 2.89
CA ALA A 39 -25.39 -21.41 3.61
C ALA A 39 -24.00 -21.10 4.23
N ARG A 40 -22.98 -21.92 3.99
CA ARG A 40 -21.60 -21.73 4.47
C ARG A 40 -20.59 -21.40 3.36
N ALA A 41 -21.02 -20.92 2.21
CA ALA A 41 -20.11 -20.22 1.31
C ALA A 41 -19.77 -18.89 1.99
N GLY A 42 -18.61 -18.83 2.66
CA GLY A 42 -18.17 -17.60 3.35
C GLY A 42 -18.21 -16.42 2.38
N GLU A 43 -18.74 -15.29 2.85
CA GLU A 43 -18.79 -14.06 2.08
C GLU A 43 -17.37 -13.67 1.67
N ILE A 44 -17.15 -13.45 0.38
CA ILE A 44 -15.85 -13.03 -0.15
C ILE A 44 -15.76 -11.51 -0.02
N ASN A 45 -14.81 -11.05 0.77
CA ASN A 45 -14.52 -9.64 0.94
C ASN A 45 -13.27 -9.26 0.14
N TYR A 46 -13.43 -8.40 -0.86
CA TYR A 46 -12.31 -7.84 -1.60
C TYR A 46 -11.73 -6.64 -0.86
N PHE A 47 -10.39 -6.59 -0.79
CA PHE A 47 -9.65 -5.54 -0.12
C PHE A 47 -8.53 -5.01 -1.01
N ARG A 48 -8.68 -3.77 -1.49
CA ARG A 48 -7.74 -3.13 -2.42
C ARG A 48 -6.72 -2.30 -1.65
N ILE A 49 -5.45 -2.48 -1.99
CA ILE A 49 -4.33 -1.71 -1.46
C ILE A 49 -3.76 -0.87 -2.60
N ALA A 50 -4.01 0.44 -2.62
CA ALA A 50 -3.38 1.34 -3.56
C ALA A 50 -1.90 1.50 -3.20
N THR A 51 -1.02 1.46 -4.19
CA THR A 51 0.43 1.35 -4.00
C THR A 51 1.19 2.46 -4.72
N GLY A 52 1.89 2.18 -5.77
CA GLY A 52 2.64 3.09 -6.63
C GLY A 52 2.91 2.44 -7.97
N SER A 53 3.85 2.98 -8.73
CA SER A 53 4.36 2.36 -9.96
C SER A 53 4.87 0.95 -9.67
N THR A 54 4.70 0.03 -10.63
CA THR A 54 5.23 -1.35 -10.58
C THR A 54 6.74 -1.41 -10.46
N ASP A 55 7.42 -0.39 -10.94
CA ASP A 55 8.89 -0.25 -10.94
C ASP A 55 9.45 0.30 -9.62
N GLY A 56 8.54 0.73 -8.70
CA GLY A 56 8.88 1.27 -7.39
C GLY A 56 8.80 0.24 -6.27
N THR A 57 8.90 0.72 -5.02
CA THR A 57 8.89 -0.13 -3.81
C THR A 57 7.47 -0.44 -3.31
N TYR A 58 6.51 0.47 -3.50
CA TYR A 58 5.15 0.29 -2.95
C TYR A 58 4.42 -0.90 -3.54
N PHE A 59 4.51 -1.11 -4.86
CA PHE A 59 3.76 -2.19 -5.51
C PHE A 59 4.19 -3.58 -5.03
N PRO A 60 5.47 -3.96 -5.04
CA PRO A 60 5.90 -5.25 -4.49
C PRO A 60 5.59 -5.38 -3.00
N ILE A 61 5.78 -4.35 -2.18
CA ILE A 61 5.45 -4.40 -0.74
C ILE A 61 3.95 -4.54 -0.52
N GLY A 62 3.11 -3.78 -1.24
CA GLY A 62 1.64 -3.92 -1.16
C GLY A 62 1.16 -5.31 -1.56
N SER A 63 1.81 -5.93 -2.55
CA SER A 63 1.52 -7.32 -2.97
C SER A 63 1.89 -8.34 -1.87
N LEU A 64 3.00 -8.13 -1.16
CA LEU A 64 3.38 -8.97 -0.02
C LEU A 64 2.41 -8.79 1.15
N ILE A 65 2.00 -7.56 1.45
CA ILE A 65 0.97 -7.29 2.48
C ILE A 65 -0.35 -7.94 2.07
N ALA A 66 -0.79 -7.77 0.82
CA ALA A 66 -2.00 -8.39 0.30
C ALA A 66 -1.95 -9.91 0.46
N SER A 67 -0.83 -10.55 0.11
CA SER A 67 -0.64 -11.99 0.31
C SER A 67 -0.68 -12.39 1.79
N ALA A 68 -0.08 -11.60 2.68
CA ALA A 68 -0.02 -11.90 4.11
C ALA A 68 -1.38 -11.80 4.82
N ILE A 69 -2.24 -10.86 4.38
CA ILE A 69 -3.55 -10.62 5.01
C ILE A 69 -4.70 -11.39 4.35
N SER A 70 -4.50 -11.94 3.16
CA SER A 70 -5.53 -12.72 2.46
C SER A 70 -5.70 -14.10 3.08
N ASN A 71 -6.96 -14.52 3.24
CA ASN A 71 -7.35 -15.89 3.60
C ASN A 71 -8.66 -16.24 2.87
N PRO A 72 -8.61 -16.51 1.55
CA PRO A 72 -9.79 -16.82 0.75
C PRO A 72 -10.57 -18.03 1.28
N PRO A 73 -11.88 -18.13 1.01
CA PRO A 73 -12.65 -19.32 1.32
C PRO A 73 -12.02 -20.57 0.71
N GLY A 74 -11.93 -21.66 1.48
CA GLY A 74 -11.28 -22.91 1.07
C GLY A 74 -9.76 -22.91 1.22
N SER A 75 -9.15 -21.87 1.74
CA SER A 75 -7.75 -21.89 2.14
C SER A 75 -7.50 -22.94 3.21
N ARG A 76 -6.29 -23.53 3.21
CA ARG A 76 -5.84 -24.38 4.31
C ARG A 76 -5.79 -23.58 5.60
N ASP A 77 -6.14 -24.22 6.72
CA ASP A 77 -6.10 -23.59 8.04
C ASP A 77 -4.69 -23.13 8.43
N CYS A 78 -4.63 -22.02 9.16
CA CYS A 78 -3.37 -21.44 9.64
C CYS A 78 -2.56 -22.45 10.48
N ALA A 79 -3.23 -23.22 11.35
CA ALA A 79 -2.60 -24.26 12.17
C ALA A 79 -1.93 -25.36 11.33
N ASP A 80 -2.45 -25.63 10.15
CA ASP A 80 -1.94 -26.64 9.21
C ASP A 80 -0.95 -26.06 8.20
N GLY A 81 -0.42 -24.85 8.47
CA GLY A 81 0.54 -24.17 7.61
C GLY A 81 -0.09 -23.42 6.42
N GLY A 82 -1.40 -23.19 6.46
CA GLY A 82 -2.12 -22.35 5.50
C GLY A 82 -2.02 -20.87 5.77
N SER A 83 -2.95 -20.10 5.19
CA SER A 83 -3.00 -18.64 5.40
C SER A 83 -3.48 -18.30 6.81
N CYS A 84 -2.77 -17.37 7.46
CA CYS A 84 -3.15 -16.78 8.75
C CYS A 84 -3.68 -15.34 8.56
N GLY A 85 -4.15 -15.02 7.36
CA GLY A 85 -4.83 -13.77 7.05
C GLY A 85 -6.26 -13.71 7.59
N VAL A 86 -6.98 -12.67 7.19
CA VAL A 86 -8.38 -12.44 7.61
C VAL A 86 -9.31 -13.40 6.88
N PRO A 87 -10.11 -14.22 7.58
CA PRO A 87 -10.99 -15.20 6.94
C PRO A 87 -11.95 -14.57 5.93
N GLY A 88 -12.07 -15.16 4.73
CA GLY A 88 -12.91 -14.66 3.65
C GLY A 88 -12.33 -13.49 2.86
N LEU A 89 -11.18 -12.93 3.26
CA LEU A 89 -10.56 -11.77 2.62
C LEU A 89 -9.71 -12.17 1.41
N ILE A 90 -9.92 -11.46 0.30
CA ILE A 90 -9.05 -11.47 -0.88
C ILE A 90 -8.48 -10.06 -1.05
N ALA A 91 -7.24 -9.87 -0.65
CA ALA A 91 -6.56 -8.60 -0.81
C ALA A 91 -5.77 -8.58 -2.13
N VAL A 92 -5.76 -7.40 -2.78
CA VAL A 92 -5.02 -7.17 -4.03
C VAL A 92 -4.33 -5.82 -4.01
N SER A 93 -3.12 -5.75 -4.57
CA SER A 93 -2.42 -4.49 -4.79
C SER A 93 -2.92 -3.83 -6.08
N ARG A 94 -3.04 -2.50 -6.06
CA ARG A 94 -3.39 -1.68 -7.21
C ARG A 94 -2.27 -0.69 -7.50
N ALA A 95 -1.72 -0.74 -8.71
CA ALA A 95 -0.75 0.25 -9.16
C ALA A 95 -1.40 1.64 -9.28
N THR A 96 -0.67 2.67 -8.87
CA THR A 96 -1.08 4.07 -8.89
C THR A 96 0.13 4.97 -9.16
N GLU A 97 -0.08 6.28 -9.20
CA GLU A 97 1.02 7.25 -9.25
C GLU A 97 1.74 7.43 -7.89
N GLY A 98 1.13 7.02 -6.77
CA GLY A 98 1.72 7.07 -5.43
C GLY A 98 0.90 7.86 -4.41
N SER A 99 1.56 8.37 -3.38
CA SER A 99 0.98 8.83 -2.11
C SER A 99 -0.19 9.82 -2.24
N VAL A 100 -0.07 10.81 -3.10
CA VAL A 100 -1.10 11.86 -3.27
C VAL A 100 -2.37 11.28 -3.89
N GLN A 101 -2.22 10.49 -4.97
CA GLN A 101 -3.36 9.80 -5.59
C GLN A 101 -3.99 8.81 -4.60
N ASN A 102 -3.18 8.11 -3.84
CA ASN A 102 -3.59 7.09 -2.88
C ASN A 102 -4.52 7.64 -1.79
N VAL A 103 -4.14 8.77 -1.19
CA VAL A 103 -4.98 9.47 -0.20
C VAL A 103 -6.32 9.87 -0.81
N GLY A 104 -6.32 10.40 -2.03
CA GLY A 104 -7.54 10.73 -2.75
C GLY A 104 -8.44 9.52 -3.01
N LEU A 105 -7.86 8.37 -3.35
CA LEU A 105 -8.62 7.12 -3.56
C LEU A 105 -9.26 6.60 -2.26
N ILE A 106 -8.57 6.70 -1.10
CA ILE A 106 -9.17 6.37 0.21
C ILE A 106 -10.31 7.33 0.53
N ALA A 107 -10.11 8.64 0.36
CA ALA A 107 -11.13 9.65 0.66
C ALA A 107 -12.42 9.43 -0.14
N GLN A 108 -12.29 9.02 -1.40
CA GLN A 108 -13.40 8.69 -2.30
C GLN A 108 -14.03 7.31 -2.04
N GLY A 109 -13.43 6.47 -1.20
CA GLY A 109 -13.86 5.08 -1.00
C GLY A 109 -13.58 4.18 -2.23
N ALA A 110 -12.69 4.60 -3.12
CA ALA A 110 -12.32 3.85 -4.33
C ALA A 110 -11.36 2.69 -4.04
N VAL A 111 -10.71 2.69 -2.87
CA VAL A 111 -9.92 1.60 -2.30
C VAL A 111 -10.12 1.56 -0.78
N GLU A 112 -9.91 0.41 -0.19
CA GLU A 112 -10.02 0.20 1.24
C GLU A 112 -8.79 0.71 2.00
N SER A 113 -7.62 0.62 1.37
CA SER A 113 -6.35 1.03 1.99
C SER A 113 -5.32 1.49 0.95
N ALA A 114 -4.26 2.12 1.43
CA ALA A 114 -3.17 2.54 0.56
C ALA A 114 -1.84 2.67 1.30
N LEU A 115 -0.73 2.62 0.54
CA LEU A 115 0.58 3.04 1.01
C LEU A 115 0.78 4.53 0.72
N SER A 116 1.36 5.25 1.66
CA SER A 116 1.64 6.69 1.51
C SER A 116 2.83 7.10 2.35
N GLN A 117 3.51 8.16 1.93
CA GLN A 117 4.48 8.86 2.76
C GLN A 117 3.78 9.53 3.94
N ALA A 118 4.44 9.59 5.08
CA ALA A 118 3.90 10.15 6.33
C ALA A 118 3.61 11.65 6.23
N ASP A 119 4.43 12.41 5.52
CA ASP A 119 4.25 13.83 5.26
C ASP A 119 3.02 14.11 4.38
N VAL A 120 2.81 13.30 3.32
CA VAL A 120 1.61 13.39 2.47
C VAL A 120 0.35 13.07 3.29
N ALA A 121 0.41 12.03 4.12
CA ALA A 121 -0.69 11.69 5.03
C ALA A 121 -1.01 12.83 6.00
N TYR A 122 0.03 13.45 6.58
CA TYR A 122 -0.11 14.63 7.45
C TYR A 122 -0.73 15.81 6.72
N MET A 123 -0.19 16.16 5.54
CA MET A 123 -0.70 17.29 4.77
C MET A 123 -2.18 17.10 4.39
N ALA A 124 -2.56 15.89 4.03
CA ALA A 124 -3.95 15.58 3.69
C ALA A 124 -4.87 15.68 4.91
N PHE A 125 -4.44 15.13 6.05
CA PHE A 125 -5.22 15.14 7.28
C PHE A 125 -5.48 16.58 7.79
N PHE A 126 -4.45 17.44 7.76
CA PHE A 126 -4.55 18.81 8.24
C PHE A 126 -4.95 19.83 7.15
N GLY A 127 -5.19 19.41 5.92
CA GLY A 127 -5.58 20.31 4.82
C GLY A 127 -4.46 21.29 4.43
N LEU A 128 -3.21 20.84 4.35
CA LEU A 128 -2.05 21.66 4.04
C LEU A 128 -1.64 21.54 2.57
N GLY A 129 -0.96 22.58 2.07
CA GLY A 129 -0.44 22.58 0.70
C GLY A 129 -1.53 22.34 -0.33
N ARG A 130 -1.37 21.30 -1.15
CA ARG A 130 -2.35 20.91 -2.19
C ARG A 130 -3.63 20.26 -1.65
N PHE A 131 -3.68 19.97 -0.36
CA PHE A 131 -4.86 19.38 0.30
C PHE A 131 -5.73 20.42 1.01
N LYS A 132 -5.61 21.70 0.68
CA LYS A 132 -6.48 22.75 1.21
C LYS A 132 -7.90 22.63 0.68
N GLY A 133 -8.88 23.04 1.51
CA GLY A 133 -10.30 23.02 1.16
C GLY A 133 -10.84 21.59 1.00
N ASP A 134 -11.56 21.33 -0.08
CA ASP A 134 -12.25 20.06 -0.34
C ASP A 134 -11.31 18.85 -0.49
N ALA A 135 -10.02 19.09 -0.64
CA ALA A 135 -9.02 18.01 -0.68
C ALA A 135 -8.53 17.57 0.71
N GLN A 136 -8.92 18.25 1.79
CA GLN A 136 -8.62 17.83 3.15
C GLN A 136 -9.38 16.52 3.47
N PHE A 137 -8.69 15.61 4.16
CA PHE A 137 -9.30 14.35 4.60
C PHE A 137 -8.88 13.99 6.04
N ASP A 138 -9.58 14.51 7.01
CA ASP A 138 -9.38 14.27 8.45
C ASP A 138 -9.85 12.89 8.92
N GLY A 139 -10.57 12.15 8.08
CA GLY A 139 -10.91 10.73 8.25
C GLY A 139 -9.76 9.75 8.00
N LEU A 140 -8.57 10.23 7.61
CA LEU A 140 -7.43 9.36 7.34
C LEU A 140 -6.84 8.78 8.64
N ARG A 141 -6.50 7.47 8.63
CA ARG A 141 -5.94 6.76 9.79
C ARG A 141 -4.77 5.89 9.38
N VAL A 142 -3.82 5.67 10.31
CA VAL A 142 -2.67 4.79 10.11
C VAL A 142 -2.97 3.40 10.68
N ILE A 143 -2.59 2.35 9.94
CA ILE A 143 -2.46 1.00 10.50
C ILE A 143 -1.04 0.82 11.07
N ALA A 144 -0.01 1.14 10.27
CA ALA A 144 1.39 0.96 10.66
C ALA A 144 2.32 1.88 9.84
N THR A 145 3.44 2.28 10.44
CA THR A 145 4.64 2.68 9.70
C THR A 145 5.38 1.42 9.27
N LEU A 146 5.82 1.36 8.02
CA LEU A 146 6.35 0.16 7.38
C LEU A 146 7.88 0.18 7.28
N PHE A 147 8.42 1.17 6.58
CA PHE A 147 9.87 1.30 6.32
C PHE A 147 10.23 2.76 6.00
N PRO A 148 11.52 3.13 6.13
CA PRO A 148 11.98 4.45 5.68
C PRO A 148 12.08 4.50 4.16
N GLU A 149 11.70 5.63 3.58
CA GLU A 149 11.87 5.97 2.17
C GLU A 149 12.95 7.04 2.05
N LEU A 150 13.95 6.75 1.26
CA LEU A 150 15.10 7.63 1.08
C LEU A 150 14.88 8.57 -0.10
N VAL A 151 15.21 9.84 0.08
CA VAL A 151 15.30 10.80 -1.03
C VAL A 151 16.52 10.43 -1.87
N GLN A 152 16.29 10.13 -3.14
CA GLN A 152 17.33 9.73 -4.09
C GLN A 152 17.24 10.66 -5.30
N LEU A 153 18.27 11.47 -5.50
CA LEU A 153 18.40 12.36 -6.65
C LEU A 153 19.46 11.81 -7.59
N ALA A 154 19.01 11.18 -8.66
CA ALA A 154 19.87 10.50 -9.61
C ALA A 154 20.30 11.43 -10.75
N VAL A 155 21.61 11.42 -11.05
CA VAL A 155 22.22 12.07 -12.20
C VAL A 155 23.19 11.13 -12.89
N ARG A 156 23.53 11.39 -14.18
CA ARG A 156 24.62 10.65 -14.83
C ARG A 156 25.97 11.09 -14.28
N LYS A 157 26.88 10.14 -14.04
CA LYS A 157 28.30 10.47 -13.75
C LYS A 157 28.85 11.35 -14.88
N ARG A 158 29.71 12.30 -14.50
CA ARG A 158 30.33 13.26 -15.43
C ARG A 158 29.34 14.17 -16.17
N SER A 159 28.13 14.39 -15.59
CA SER A 159 27.14 15.33 -16.12
C SER A 159 27.49 16.80 -15.83
N GLY A 160 28.50 17.06 -14.96
CA GLY A 160 28.78 18.41 -14.44
C GLY A 160 27.79 18.88 -13.38
N ILE A 161 26.98 17.95 -12.83
CA ILE A 161 26.00 18.20 -11.75
C ILE A 161 26.50 17.50 -10.50
N TYR A 162 26.82 18.25 -9.45
CA TYR A 162 27.41 17.74 -8.20
C TYR A 162 26.59 18.06 -6.96
N ALA A 163 25.69 19.04 -7.06
CA ALA A 163 24.81 19.48 -5.98
C ALA A 163 23.41 19.80 -6.55
N VAL A 164 22.45 19.96 -5.64
CA VAL A 164 21.05 20.32 -6.02
C VAL A 164 21.02 21.67 -6.73
N GLU A 165 21.86 22.60 -6.33
CA GLU A 165 21.97 23.95 -6.88
C GLU A 165 22.37 23.95 -8.37
N ASP A 166 23.11 22.94 -8.84
CA ASP A 166 23.52 22.80 -10.24
C ASP A 166 22.36 22.42 -11.18
N LEU A 167 21.18 22.13 -10.63
CA LEU A 167 19.98 21.80 -11.39
C LEU A 167 19.33 23.01 -12.05
N GLY A 168 19.82 24.23 -11.80
CA GLY A 168 19.39 25.44 -12.51
C GLY A 168 19.45 25.27 -14.02
N GLY A 169 18.34 25.51 -14.73
CA GLY A 169 18.20 25.35 -16.20
C GLY A 169 18.18 23.90 -16.70
N LYS A 170 18.39 22.90 -15.85
CA LYS A 170 18.43 21.48 -16.22
C LYS A 170 17.04 20.87 -16.38
N ARG A 171 16.95 19.74 -17.11
CA ARG A 171 15.75 18.92 -17.27
C ARG A 171 15.66 17.96 -16.10
N VAL A 172 14.69 18.19 -15.22
CA VAL A 172 14.55 17.42 -13.95
C VAL A 172 13.17 16.79 -13.90
N SER A 173 13.10 15.47 -13.75
CA SER A 173 11.85 14.81 -13.40
C SER A 173 11.67 14.87 -11.89
N LEU A 174 10.52 15.40 -11.48
CA LEU A 174 10.11 15.50 -10.08
C LEU A 174 9.36 14.26 -9.59
N GLY A 175 9.09 13.29 -10.48
CA GLY A 175 8.22 12.13 -10.24
C GLY A 175 6.83 12.33 -10.85
N ALA A 176 6.00 11.28 -10.81
CA ALA A 176 4.62 11.33 -11.30
C ALA A 176 3.80 12.38 -10.55
N ARG A 177 2.82 13.02 -11.22
CA ARG A 177 2.03 14.13 -10.63
C ARG A 177 1.30 13.77 -9.33
N GLY A 178 0.81 12.55 -9.23
CA GLY A 178 0.12 12.01 -8.06
C GLY A 178 1.03 11.35 -7.02
N SER A 179 2.37 11.45 -7.16
CA SER A 179 3.33 10.88 -6.23
C SER A 179 3.67 11.82 -5.09
N GLY A 180 4.09 11.26 -3.95
CA GLY A 180 4.72 12.03 -2.88
C GLY A 180 6.09 12.56 -3.31
N THR A 181 6.82 11.81 -4.16
CA THR A 181 8.09 12.27 -4.75
C THR A 181 7.95 13.63 -5.43
N ALA A 182 6.87 13.86 -6.20
CA ALA A 182 6.68 15.14 -6.89
C ALA A 182 6.46 16.30 -5.90
N LEU A 183 5.73 16.06 -4.82
CA LEU A 183 5.51 17.04 -3.77
C LEU A 183 6.81 17.40 -3.06
N ASP A 184 7.56 16.39 -2.64
CA ASP A 184 8.78 16.58 -1.87
C ASP A 184 9.93 17.14 -2.70
N ALA A 185 10.04 16.73 -3.98
CA ALA A 185 11.03 17.27 -4.89
C ALA A 185 10.91 18.80 -5.04
N GLU A 186 9.68 19.32 -5.17
CA GLU A 186 9.44 20.78 -5.21
C GLU A 186 9.90 21.47 -3.92
N VAL A 187 9.62 20.86 -2.77
CA VAL A 187 9.99 21.40 -1.45
C VAL A 187 11.52 21.37 -1.25
N ILE A 188 12.19 20.30 -1.67
CA ILE A 188 13.64 20.15 -1.61
C ILE A 188 14.31 21.17 -2.54
N MET A 189 13.86 21.28 -3.80
CA MET A 189 14.39 22.25 -4.75
C MET A 189 14.25 23.70 -4.22
N ALA A 190 13.09 24.04 -3.66
CA ALA A 190 12.85 25.35 -3.07
C ALA A 190 13.77 25.62 -1.87
N ALA A 191 14.03 24.64 -1.00
CA ALA A 191 14.95 24.77 0.14
C ALA A 191 16.39 25.04 -0.30
N HIS A 192 16.78 24.54 -1.50
CA HIS A 192 18.07 24.80 -2.16
C HIS A 192 18.06 26.06 -3.04
N GLY A 193 17.04 26.91 -2.95
CA GLY A 193 16.96 28.19 -3.68
C GLY A 193 16.46 28.08 -5.12
N LEU A 194 16.10 26.89 -5.58
CA LEU A 194 15.60 26.64 -6.94
C LEU A 194 14.06 26.70 -6.96
N LYS A 195 13.52 27.89 -7.23
CA LYS A 195 12.07 28.07 -7.39
C LYS A 195 11.57 27.47 -8.71
N ILE A 196 10.26 27.23 -8.78
CA ILE A 196 9.58 26.83 -10.03
C ILE A 196 9.94 27.82 -11.14
N GLY A 197 10.37 27.30 -12.29
CA GLY A 197 10.88 28.09 -13.42
C GLY A 197 12.40 28.26 -13.45
N ALA A 198 13.12 28.03 -12.35
CA ALA A 198 14.59 28.03 -12.35
C ALA A 198 15.19 26.77 -13.02
N TYR A 199 14.39 25.74 -13.21
CA TYR A 199 14.73 24.48 -13.87
C TYR A 199 13.58 24.05 -14.80
N LYS A 200 13.85 23.11 -15.70
CA LYS A 200 12.83 22.53 -16.60
C LYS A 200 12.22 21.32 -15.92
N GLY A 201 11.24 21.57 -15.01
CA GLY A 201 10.54 20.53 -14.27
C GLY A 201 9.60 19.73 -15.16
N MET A 202 9.63 18.41 -15.00
CA MET A 202 8.79 17.44 -15.69
C MET A 202 8.24 16.42 -14.72
N ASN A 203 7.11 15.81 -15.06
CA ASN A 203 6.50 14.78 -14.24
C ASN A 203 6.40 13.50 -15.05
N PHE A 204 7.34 12.60 -14.83
CA PHE A 204 7.37 11.26 -15.39
C PHE A 204 7.29 10.24 -14.24
N ASP A 205 6.76 9.05 -14.52
CA ASP A 205 6.91 7.93 -13.61
C ASP A 205 8.40 7.50 -13.52
N LEU A 206 8.66 6.54 -12.64
CA LEU A 206 10.03 6.12 -12.35
C LEU A 206 10.68 5.42 -13.55
N GLY A 207 9.95 4.54 -14.26
CA GLY A 207 10.45 3.83 -15.43
C GLY A 207 10.82 4.80 -16.55
N GLU A 208 9.90 5.73 -16.88
CA GLU A 208 10.15 6.76 -17.90
C GLU A 208 11.30 7.70 -17.50
N SER A 209 11.38 8.11 -16.22
CA SER A 209 12.48 8.95 -15.72
C SER A 209 13.83 8.25 -15.87
N SER A 210 13.89 6.97 -15.53
CA SER A 210 15.07 6.11 -15.63
C SER A 210 15.57 6.01 -17.10
N ASP A 211 14.65 5.66 -18.00
CA ASP A 211 14.95 5.56 -19.43
C ASP A 211 15.41 6.88 -20.05
N ARG A 212 14.74 7.97 -19.70
CA ARG A 212 15.10 9.31 -20.19
C ARG A 212 16.46 9.76 -19.68
N LEU A 213 16.81 9.47 -18.42
CA LEU A 213 18.15 9.75 -17.90
C LEU A 213 19.20 8.93 -18.64
N ARG A 214 18.98 7.63 -18.81
CA ARG A 214 19.87 6.73 -19.55
C ARG A 214 20.12 7.20 -20.97
N LEU A 215 19.07 7.65 -21.67
CA LEU A 215 19.14 8.14 -23.05
C LEU A 215 19.61 9.61 -23.17
N GLY A 216 19.95 10.29 -22.07
CA GLY A 216 20.37 11.69 -22.08
C GLY A 216 19.27 12.68 -22.41
N LYS A 217 18.01 12.27 -22.35
CA LYS A 217 16.83 13.13 -22.53
C LYS A 217 16.40 13.83 -21.25
N LEU A 218 16.98 13.43 -20.11
CA LEU A 218 16.82 14.00 -18.78
C LEU A 218 18.19 14.21 -18.15
N ASP A 219 18.35 15.22 -17.31
CA ASP A 219 19.61 15.53 -16.64
C ASP A 219 19.65 14.99 -15.23
N ALA A 220 18.49 15.00 -14.54
CA ALA A 220 18.31 14.45 -13.18
C ALA A 220 16.88 13.99 -12.99
N PHE A 221 16.66 13.10 -12.00
CA PHE A 221 15.32 12.81 -11.48
C PHE A 221 15.34 12.49 -9.98
N PHE A 222 14.24 12.83 -9.33
CA PHE A 222 13.96 12.43 -7.96
C PHE A 222 13.20 11.12 -7.89
N ILE A 223 13.50 10.33 -6.87
CA ILE A 223 12.65 9.25 -6.36
C ILE A 223 12.76 9.20 -4.83
N ILE A 224 11.62 9.15 -4.15
CA ILE A 224 11.55 8.93 -2.71
C ILE A 224 10.89 7.58 -2.50
N ALA A 225 11.68 6.63 -2.06
CA ALA A 225 11.27 5.24 -1.97
C ALA A 225 12.18 4.44 -1.02
N GLY A 226 11.69 3.30 -0.56
CA GLY A 226 12.51 2.31 0.16
C GLY A 226 13.58 1.73 -0.78
N ALA A 227 14.83 1.76 -0.35
CA ALA A 227 15.94 1.18 -1.12
C ALA A 227 16.19 -0.30 -0.75
N PRO A 228 16.62 -1.15 -1.71
CA PRO A 228 16.83 -0.86 -3.12
C PRO A 228 15.52 -0.72 -3.91
N VAL A 229 15.53 0.16 -4.92
CA VAL A 229 14.42 0.35 -5.85
C VAL A 229 14.71 -0.44 -7.13
N PRO A 230 13.81 -1.32 -7.62
CA PRO A 230 14.08 -2.17 -8.78
C PRO A 230 14.55 -1.38 -10.02
N ALA A 231 13.82 -0.36 -10.45
CA ALA A 231 14.21 0.45 -11.61
C ALA A 231 15.55 1.18 -11.44
N MET A 232 15.94 1.52 -10.21
CA MET A 232 17.26 2.11 -9.94
C MET A 232 18.38 1.07 -10.02
N MET A 233 18.10 -0.18 -9.64
CA MET A 233 19.05 -1.29 -9.84
C MET A 233 19.31 -1.49 -11.32
N ASP A 234 18.25 -1.60 -12.12
CA ASP A 234 18.33 -1.78 -13.57
C ASP A 234 19.05 -0.60 -14.25
N LEU A 235 18.75 0.64 -13.82
CA LEU A 235 19.44 1.83 -14.34
C LEU A 235 20.92 1.80 -14.01
N ALA A 236 21.31 1.42 -12.80
CA ALA A 236 22.71 1.37 -12.39
C ALA A 236 23.53 0.27 -13.11
N GLU A 237 22.85 -0.78 -13.60
CA GLU A 237 23.47 -1.80 -14.47
C GLU A 237 23.70 -1.27 -15.89
N GLN A 238 22.80 -0.45 -16.41
CA GLN A 238 22.77 0.01 -17.80
C GLN A 238 23.46 1.36 -18.01
N ALA A 239 23.64 2.16 -16.96
CA ALA A 239 24.18 3.51 -17.03
C ALA A 239 25.08 3.84 -15.85
N ASN A 240 26.12 4.64 -16.07
CA ASN A 240 26.95 5.19 -15.02
C ASN A 240 26.22 6.36 -14.33
N ILE A 241 25.58 6.08 -13.21
CA ILE A 241 24.88 7.08 -12.41
C ILE A 241 25.60 7.38 -11.08
N THR A 242 25.23 8.49 -10.47
CA THR A 242 25.53 8.83 -9.07
C THR A 242 24.29 9.44 -8.45
N LEU A 243 24.19 9.34 -7.13
CA LEU A 243 23.18 10.04 -6.36
C LEU A 243 23.79 11.30 -5.75
N LEU A 244 23.05 12.40 -5.81
CA LEU A 244 23.47 13.64 -5.17
C LEU A 244 23.05 13.65 -3.69
N PRO A 245 23.92 14.14 -2.79
CA PRO A 245 23.57 14.26 -1.39
C PRO A 245 22.51 15.35 -1.17
N ILE A 246 21.63 15.12 -0.20
CA ILE A 246 20.66 16.12 0.27
C ILE A 246 21.00 16.43 1.72
N THR A 247 21.91 17.38 1.90
CA THR A 247 22.54 17.71 3.20
C THR A 247 22.78 19.21 3.37
N GLY A 248 23.43 19.57 4.47
CA GLY A 248 23.85 20.94 4.75
C GLY A 248 22.72 21.87 5.17
N PRO A 249 22.99 23.20 5.18
CA PRO A 249 22.03 24.18 5.66
C PRO A 249 20.65 24.18 4.98
N PRO A 250 20.52 23.89 3.66
CA PRO A 250 19.20 23.74 3.04
C PRO A 250 18.40 22.57 3.63
N ALA A 251 19.01 21.41 3.80
CA ALA A 251 18.36 20.24 4.39
C ALA A 251 17.99 20.47 5.86
N GLU A 252 18.82 21.18 6.63
CA GLU A 252 18.53 21.54 8.01
C GLU A 252 17.34 22.50 8.11
N ARG A 253 17.25 23.51 7.23
CA ARG A 253 16.09 24.41 7.17
C ARG A 253 14.83 23.63 6.83
N LEU A 254 14.90 22.72 5.86
CA LEU A 254 13.79 21.86 5.45
C LEU A 254 13.25 21.04 6.63
N ARG A 255 14.13 20.40 7.40
CA ARG A 255 13.76 19.60 8.57
C ARG A 255 13.12 20.42 9.71
N LYS A 256 13.49 21.69 9.86
CA LYS A 256 12.84 22.57 10.84
C LYS A 256 11.40 22.90 10.46
N ILE A 257 11.11 23.01 9.17
CA ILE A 257 9.76 23.31 8.65
C ILE A 257 8.93 22.02 8.54
N TYR A 258 9.58 20.93 8.12
CA TYR A 258 8.96 19.64 7.85
C TYR A 258 9.64 18.55 8.69
N PRO A 259 9.20 18.34 9.92
CA PRO A 259 9.85 17.42 10.88
C PRO A 259 9.76 15.94 10.48
N PHE A 260 9.05 15.62 9.41
CA PHE A 260 8.98 14.27 8.83
C PHE A 260 10.29 13.87 8.17
N PHE A 261 11.05 14.82 7.65
CA PHE A 261 12.35 14.54 7.07
C PHE A 261 13.38 14.30 8.17
N VAL A 262 13.93 13.09 8.19
CA VAL A 262 15.01 12.73 9.10
C VAL A 262 16.30 12.46 8.32
N PRO A 263 17.49 12.76 8.90
CA PRO A 263 18.75 12.42 8.25
C PRO A 263 18.85 10.93 8.03
N ALA A 264 19.35 10.56 6.86
CA ALA A 264 19.52 9.16 6.47
C ALA A 264 20.76 9.00 5.57
N GLN A 265 21.18 7.78 5.39
CA GLN A 265 22.27 7.43 4.47
C GLN A 265 21.85 6.22 3.62
N LEU A 266 22.00 6.35 2.31
CA LEU A 266 21.94 5.22 1.41
C LEU A 266 23.32 4.54 1.47
N PRO A 267 23.40 3.26 1.85
CA PRO A 267 24.67 2.54 1.93
C PRO A 267 25.34 2.38 0.56
N ALA A 268 26.66 2.35 0.54
CA ALA A 268 27.40 2.02 -0.67
C ALA A 268 27.05 0.62 -1.17
N GLY A 269 26.99 0.45 -2.50
CA GLY A 269 26.79 -0.85 -3.12
C GLY A 269 25.33 -1.33 -3.17
N ILE A 270 24.37 -0.57 -2.67
CA ILE A 270 22.94 -0.86 -2.89
C ILE A 270 22.60 -0.84 -4.39
N TYR A 271 23.19 0.11 -5.11
CA TYR A 271 23.17 0.18 -6.57
C TYR A 271 24.58 0.02 -7.09
N ARG A 272 24.75 -0.66 -8.22
CA ARG A 272 26.05 -0.92 -8.81
C ARG A 272 26.83 0.37 -9.05
N ASN A 273 28.07 0.42 -8.59
CA ASN A 273 28.98 1.56 -8.72
C ASN A 273 28.50 2.88 -8.11
N VAL A 274 27.48 2.87 -7.25
CA VAL A 274 27.00 4.02 -6.48
C VAL A 274 27.61 3.96 -5.07
N GLY A 275 28.24 5.05 -4.66
CA GLY A 275 28.82 5.21 -3.32
C GLY A 275 27.76 5.43 -2.24
N ALA A 276 28.20 5.43 -0.98
CA ALA A 276 27.34 5.88 0.11
C ALA A 276 26.90 7.33 -0.12
N THR A 277 25.62 7.63 0.13
CA THR A 277 25.07 8.95 -0.12
C THR A 277 24.26 9.42 1.08
N GLU A 278 24.67 10.52 1.69
CA GLU A 278 23.91 11.15 2.76
C GLU A 278 22.67 11.85 2.18
N THR A 279 21.53 11.68 2.82
CA THR A 279 20.26 12.18 2.33
C THR A 279 19.25 12.36 3.45
N LEU A 280 17.99 12.58 3.08
CA LEU A 280 16.83 12.61 3.96
C LEU A 280 15.96 11.38 3.74
N SER A 281 15.16 11.04 4.73
CA SER A 281 14.11 10.02 4.62
C SER A 281 12.80 10.48 5.25
N VAL A 282 11.70 9.89 4.76
CA VAL A 282 10.37 9.94 5.34
C VAL A 282 9.87 8.52 5.64
N GLY A 283 8.83 8.36 6.46
CA GLY A 283 8.25 7.04 6.72
C GLY A 283 7.22 6.64 5.67
N ALA A 284 7.28 5.42 5.15
CA ALA A 284 6.16 4.79 4.44
C ALA A 284 5.11 4.31 5.45
N GLN A 285 3.84 4.62 5.24
CA GLN A 285 2.73 4.24 6.11
C GLN A 285 1.66 3.46 5.36
N TRP A 286 1.01 2.53 6.04
CA TRP A 286 -0.20 1.86 5.57
C TRP A 286 -1.41 2.56 6.16
N LEU A 287 -2.24 3.11 5.26
CA LEU A 287 -3.35 4.01 5.58
C LEU A 287 -4.70 3.38 5.23
N VAL A 288 -5.70 3.78 6.00
CA VAL A 288 -7.12 3.45 5.79
C VAL A 288 -8.00 4.66 6.11
N SER A 289 -9.31 4.57 5.80
CA SER A 289 -10.32 5.51 6.30
C SER A 289 -10.78 5.09 7.71
N ASP A 290 -11.16 6.06 8.54
CA ASP A 290 -11.84 5.84 9.83
C ASP A 290 -13.24 5.22 9.69
N ARG A 291 -13.76 5.15 8.46
CA ARG A 291 -15.04 4.49 8.13
C ARG A 291 -14.92 2.97 8.06
N LEU A 292 -13.70 2.42 7.99
CA LEU A 292 -13.51 0.97 8.04
C LEU A 292 -13.91 0.42 9.41
N ASP A 293 -14.45 -0.80 9.38
CA ASP A 293 -14.83 -1.51 10.61
C ASP A 293 -13.63 -1.73 11.53
N GLU A 294 -13.84 -1.49 12.84
CA GLU A 294 -12.78 -1.63 13.84
C GLU A 294 -12.26 -3.05 13.94
N GLY A 295 -13.17 -4.03 13.87
CA GLY A 295 -12.82 -5.47 13.94
C GLY A 295 -11.98 -5.86 12.73
N LEU A 296 -12.40 -5.45 11.52
CA LEU A 296 -11.64 -5.72 10.30
C LEU A 296 -10.21 -5.14 10.39
N VAL A 297 -10.06 -3.88 10.81
CA VAL A 297 -8.72 -3.27 10.89
C VAL A 297 -7.88 -3.88 12.01
N TYR A 298 -8.49 -4.34 13.11
CA TYR A 298 -7.80 -5.14 14.11
C TYR A 298 -7.26 -6.44 13.51
N ASP A 299 -8.11 -7.19 12.79
CA ASP A 299 -7.73 -8.46 12.16
C ASP A 299 -6.65 -8.28 11.08
N LEU A 300 -6.73 -7.22 10.26
CA LEU A 300 -5.69 -6.84 9.29
C LEU A 300 -4.35 -6.57 9.98
N THR A 301 -4.39 -5.83 11.10
CA THR A 301 -3.19 -5.51 11.87
C THR A 301 -2.59 -6.77 12.49
N HIS A 302 -3.43 -7.63 13.08
CA HIS A 302 -3.02 -8.93 13.62
C HIS A 302 -2.37 -9.81 12.54
N ALA A 303 -2.99 -9.92 11.36
CA ALA A 303 -2.48 -10.71 10.25
C ALA A 303 -1.12 -10.20 9.74
N LEU A 304 -0.92 -8.87 9.63
CA LEU A 304 0.36 -8.27 9.23
C LEU A 304 1.50 -8.66 10.19
N TRP A 305 1.23 -8.70 11.49
CA TRP A 305 2.25 -9.00 12.51
C TRP A 305 2.30 -10.47 12.90
N HIS A 306 1.45 -11.31 12.33
CA HIS A 306 1.50 -12.75 12.57
C HIS A 306 2.83 -13.35 12.09
N PRO A 307 3.41 -14.36 12.81
CA PRO A 307 4.68 -14.98 12.42
C PRO A 307 4.71 -15.53 10.99
N SER A 308 3.57 -15.99 10.44
CA SER A 308 3.48 -16.45 9.05
C SER A 308 3.75 -15.33 8.03
N ALA A 309 3.29 -14.10 8.30
CA ALA A 309 3.54 -12.94 7.45
C ALA A 309 5.04 -12.63 7.33
N ARG A 310 5.85 -12.94 8.35
CA ARG A 310 7.30 -12.73 8.32
C ARG A 310 7.96 -13.48 7.17
N ARG A 311 7.53 -14.71 6.90
CA ARG A 311 8.09 -15.52 5.80
C ARG A 311 7.83 -14.85 4.44
N VAL A 312 6.63 -14.31 4.25
CA VAL A 312 6.25 -13.61 3.01
C VAL A 312 7.06 -12.31 2.87
N LEU A 313 7.07 -11.49 3.91
CA LEU A 313 7.75 -10.19 3.90
C LEU A 313 9.28 -10.30 3.79
N ASP A 314 9.90 -11.24 4.53
CA ASP A 314 11.37 -11.36 4.57
C ASP A 314 11.96 -11.93 3.27
N ASN A 315 11.21 -12.78 2.56
CA ASN A 315 11.69 -13.43 1.34
C ASN A 315 11.23 -12.74 0.05
N GLY A 316 10.16 -11.92 0.11
CA GLY A 316 9.57 -11.34 -1.08
C GLY A 316 10.27 -10.08 -1.59
N HIS A 317 10.79 -9.24 -0.68
CA HIS A 317 11.45 -7.98 -1.05
C HIS A 317 12.39 -7.51 0.08
N PRO A 318 13.57 -6.90 -0.23
CA PRO A 318 14.48 -6.36 0.80
C PRO A 318 13.78 -5.38 1.76
N GLY A 319 12.92 -4.49 1.26
CA GLY A 319 12.10 -3.57 2.08
C GLY A 319 11.13 -4.28 3.03
N GLY A 320 10.68 -5.48 2.70
CA GLY A 320 9.83 -6.29 3.56
C GLY A 320 10.51 -6.69 4.88
N ARG A 321 11.84 -6.83 4.86
CA ARG A 321 12.65 -7.11 6.07
C ARG A 321 12.64 -5.95 7.07
N LEU A 322 12.35 -4.73 6.62
CA LEU A 322 12.29 -3.52 7.45
C LEU A 322 10.94 -3.37 8.15
N ILE A 323 9.88 -4.02 7.65
CA ILE A 323 8.54 -3.99 8.23
C ILE A 323 8.57 -4.83 9.52
N ARG A 324 8.70 -4.17 10.66
CA ARG A 324 8.81 -4.81 11.99
C ARG A 324 7.88 -4.16 12.98
N LEU A 325 7.26 -4.96 13.85
CA LEU A 325 6.35 -4.47 14.90
C LEU A 325 6.99 -3.35 15.75
N LYS A 326 8.26 -3.48 16.10
CA LYS A 326 9.00 -2.47 16.88
C LYS A 326 9.10 -1.09 16.21
N ASN A 327 8.93 -1.03 14.87
CA ASN A 327 8.99 0.21 14.09
C ASN A 327 7.60 0.75 13.73
N ALA A 328 6.54 -0.04 13.97
CA ALA A 328 5.18 0.21 13.48
C ALA A 328 4.57 1.55 13.93
N LEU A 329 5.03 2.06 15.07
CA LEU A 329 4.52 3.29 15.69
C LEU A 329 5.48 4.47 15.55
N GLY A 330 6.59 4.31 14.83
CA GLY A 330 7.57 5.37 14.61
C GLY A 330 7.05 6.39 13.58
N GLY A 331 7.24 7.70 13.87
CA GLY A 331 6.91 8.77 12.93
C GLY A 331 5.42 8.92 12.62
N LEU A 332 4.54 8.52 13.53
CA LEU A 332 3.10 8.71 13.38
C LEU A 332 2.76 10.20 13.51
N ALA A 333 2.25 10.78 12.45
CA ALA A 333 1.88 12.19 12.39
C ALA A 333 0.35 12.43 12.37
N ILE A 334 -0.42 11.37 12.15
CA ILE A 334 -1.89 11.34 12.20
C ILE A 334 -2.35 10.16 13.06
N PRO A 335 -3.62 10.14 13.52
CA PRO A 335 -4.09 9.11 14.44
C PRO A 335 -4.04 7.69 13.86
N LEU A 336 -3.76 6.71 14.73
CA LEU A 336 -4.00 5.30 14.44
C LEU A 336 -5.49 5.02 14.28
N HIS A 337 -5.82 4.05 13.41
CA HIS A 337 -7.17 3.49 13.36
C HIS A 337 -7.51 2.81 14.70
N PRO A 338 -8.77 2.90 15.21
CA PRO A 338 -9.16 2.27 16.48
C PRO A 338 -8.80 0.78 16.55
N GLY A 339 -9.05 0.00 15.50
CA GLY A 339 -8.68 -1.42 15.42
C GLY A 339 -7.18 -1.67 15.53
N ALA A 340 -6.36 -0.90 14.83
CA ALA A 340 -4.90 -1.00 14.95
C ALA A 340 -4.43 -0.62 16.37
N ARG A 341 -4.99 0.45 16.94
CA ARG A 341 -4.69 0.88 18.31
C ARG A 341 -5.02 -0.21 19.33
N ARG A 342 -6.17 -0.89 19.18
CA ARG A 342 -6.59 -2.02 20.03
C ARG A 342 -5.55 -3.13 20.00
N TYR A 343 -5.13 -3.56 18.81
CA TYR A 343 -4.09 -4.55 18.64
C TYR A 343 -2.76 -4.16 19.31
N TYR A 344 -2.28 -2.94 19.09
CA TYR A 344 -1.00 -2.48 19.66
C TYR A 344 -1.03 -2.37 21.20
N ARG A 345 -2.20 -2.09 21.81
CA ARG A 345 -2.36 -2.15 23.26
C ARG A 345 -2.33 -3.58 23.78
N GLU A 346 -2.95 -4.50 23.07
CA GLU A 346 -3.00 -5.92 23.45
C GLU A 346 -1.60 -6.54 23.47
N VAL A 347 -0.78 -6.25 22.46
CA VAL A 347 0.60 -6.77 22.38
C VAL A 347 1.61 -5.94 23.18
N GLY A 348 1.18 -4.92 23.92
CA GLY A 348 2.02 -4.08 24.78
C GLY A 348 2.92 -3.09 24.03
N ALA A 349 2.66 -2.84 22.75
CA ALA A 349 3.37 -1.83 21.96
C ALA A 349 2.90 -0.38 22.24
N LEU A 350 1.71 -0.22 22.80
CA LEU A 350 1.16 1.04 23.33
C LEU A 350 0.79 0.89 24.81
N PRO A 351 0.85 1.97 25.59
CA PRO A 351 0.31 1.99 26.94
C PRO A 351 -1.19 1.61 26.95
N ARG A 352 -1.60 0.93 28.03
CA ARG A 352 -3.00 0.54 28.25
C ARG A 352 -3.92 1.73 28.47
#